data_e89fe440c5095bed4d4441491543afe7
#
_entry.id   e89fe440c5095bed4d4441491543afe7
#
_cell.length_a   1.000
_cell.length_b   1.000
_cell.length_c   1.000
_cell.angle_alpha   90.00
_cell.angle_beta   90.00
_cell.angle_gamma   90.00
#
_symmetry.space_group_name_H-M   'P 1'
#
loop_
_entity.id
_entity.type
_entity.pdbx_description
1 polymer ?
#
loop_
_entity_poly.entity_id
_entity_poly.type
_entity_poly.pdbx_seq_one_letter_code
_entity_poly.pdbx_strand_id
1 'polypeptide(L)'
;MHQQRVNKALIIGGYATVLLGVGWAIFFAFSHMWLLSVLDILLAFVGMWVLLLAKKGYMRSASYLLLASMLVLANIMCLFLDIPSPAAPRSIHHYFLVLAALSTLIFQDEKKWLKFGVPALFMLNYFFYASAPFGIVTQYALPDSIRLVGTWINNAVALGLVFTILYIMLSNIYVPSQIEQDLRQAVQFNQLELYYQPQVDTNGTIWGAEALLRWHHPTRGLVPPNEFIPLAEQTGLILPLGDWVLKAGCAQLEVWAKKPELSQLSLSVNVSAEQFHQPDFVNQTILIAAKISANKLKLELTESSLVKDIESIINKMGVLKAAGIGFALDDFGTGYSSLNYLKRLPLDILKIDKSFVHDVLIDENDAAIATTITTLGNSLGLKVVAEGVETKEQRAFLIENGCTSFQGYLFSPPLPIKRFESFVAKAHSNTAKQES
;
A
#
# COMPACT_ATOMS: atom_id res chain seq x y z
N MET A 1 3.98 -1.53 -3.85
CA MET A 1 5.28 -1.59 -4.57
C MET A 1 5.30 -2.58 -5.73
N HIS A 2 4.97 -3.87 -5.55
CA HIS A 2 5.01 -4.85 -6.64
C HIS A 2 4.15 -4.45 -7.85
N GLN A 3 2.90 -4.06 -7.65
CA GLN A 3 1.99 -3.61 -8.72
C GLN A 3 2.53 -2.44 -9.54
N GLN A 4 3.23 -1.49 -8.90
CA GLN A 4 3.86 -0.36 -9.60
C GLN A 4 5.01 -0.82 -10.51
N ARG A 5 5.81 -1.80 -10.08
CA ARG A 5 6.89 -2.40 -10.90
C ARG A 5 6.31 -3.13 -12.10
N VAL A 6 5.28 -3.95 -11.87
CA VAL A 6 4.58 -4.66 -12.94
C VAL A 6 4.00 -3.67 -13.95
N ASN A 7 3.33 -2.61 -13.47
CA ASN A 7 2.79 -1.58 -14.35
C ASN A 7 3.87 -0.87 -15.17
N LYS A 8 4.99 -0.50 -14.53
CA LYS A 8 6.13 0.13 -15.23
C LYS A 8 6.72 -0.81 -16.29
N ALA A 9 6.90 -2.09 -15.95
CA ALA A 9 7.41 -3.09 -16.89
C ALA A 9 6.45 -3.33 -18.07
N LEU A 10 5.14 -3.39 -17.83
CA LEU A 10 4.12 -3.52 -18.87
C LEU A 10 4.07 -2.30 -19.80
N ILE A 11 4.19 -1.09 -19.27
CA ILE A 11 4.25 0.14 -20.07
C ILE A 11 5.50 0.14 -20.95
N ILE A 12 6.68 -0.18 -20.40
CA ILE A 12 7.92 -0.24 -21.18
C ILE A 12 7.85 -1.38 -22.22
N GLY A 13 7.37 -2.57 -21.82
CA GLY A 13 7.16 -3.69 -22.74
C GLY A 13 6.17 -3.35 -23.85
N GLY A 14 5.08 -2.68 -23.56
CA GLY A 14 4.11 -2.21 -24.55
C GLY A 14 4.72 -1.22 -25.56
N TYR A 15 5.48 -0.22 -25.10
CA TYR A 15 6.18 0.69 -25.99
C TYR A 15 7.23 -0.03 -26.84
N ALA A 16 8.02 -0.93 -26.27
CA ALA A 16 9.01 -1.72 -27.01
C ALA A 16 8.33 -2.54 -28.11
N THR A 17 7.20 -3.19 -27.78
CA THR A 17 6.42 -3.98 -28.75
C THR A 17 5.88 -3.11 -29.89
N VAL A 18 5.36 -1.91 -29.61
CA VAL A 18 4.90 -0.97 -30.65
C VAL A 18 6.06 -0.52 -31.53
N LEU A 19 7.17 -0.10 -30.94
CA LEU A 19 8.34 0.39 -31.69
C LEU A 19 8.96 -0.69 -32.58
N LEU A 20 9.12 -1.91 -32.05
CA LEU A 20 9.63 -3.04 -32.83
C LEU A 20 8.66 -3.41 -33.95
N GLY A 21 7.35 -3.52 -33.65
CA GLY A 21 6.35 -3.86 -34.65
C GLY A 21 6.28 -2.83 -35.78
N VAL A 22 6.25 -1.54 -35.47
CA VAL A 22 6.23 -0.48 -36.49
C VAL A 22 7.53 -0.44 -37.28
N GLY A 23 8.69 -0.53 -36.59
CA GLY A 23 10.00 -0.48 -37.24
C GLY A 23 10.21 -1.62 -38.26
N TRP A 24 9.93 -2.85 -37.83
CA TRP A 24 10.03 -4.02 -38.73
C TRP A 24 8.95 -4.04 -39.80
N ALA A 25 7.72 -3.60 -39.52
CA ALA A 25 6.66 -3.48 -40.53
C ALA A 25 7.05 -2.55 -41.65
N ILE A 26 7.63 -1.39 -41.34
CA ILE A 26 8.13 -0.42 -42.35
C ILE A 26 9.26 -1.08 -43.17
N PHE A 27 10.24 -1.69 -42.52
CA PHE A 27 11.35 -2.36 -43.16
C PHE A 27 10.88 -3.46 -44.13
N PHE A 28 9.98 -4.33 -43.73
CA PHE A 28 9.43 -5.39 -44.57
C PHE A 28 8.55 -4.85 -45.70
N ALA A 29 7.83 -3.77 -45.49
CA ALA A 29 7.07 -3.11 -46.57
C ALA A 29 8.01 -2.59 -47.69
N PHE A 30 9.12 -1.94 -47.32
CA PHE A 30 10.14 -1.51 -48.28
C PHE A 30 10.84 -2.68 -48.98
N SER A 31 10.93 -3.82 -48.30
CA SER A 31 11.50 -5.07 -48.84
C SER A 31 10.49 -5.89 -49.67
N HIS A 32 9.28 -5.39 -49.89
CA HIS A 32 8.17 -6.06 -50.60
C HIS A 32 7.71 -7.38 -49.91
N MET A 33 7.99 -7.55 -48.62
CA MET A 33 7.58 -8.73 -47.80
C MET A 33 6.27 -8.45 -47.07
N TRP A 34 5.19 -8.28 -47.79
CA TRP A 34 3.90 -7.77 -47.28
C TRP A 34 3.31 -8.62 -46.14
N LEU A 35 3.45 -9.96 -46.20
CA LEU A 35 2.93 -10.85 -45.12
C LEU A 35 3.63 -10.53 -43.78
N LEU A 36 4.94 -10.32 -43.78
CA LEU A 36 5.71 -10.01 -42.57
C LEU A 36 5.37 -8.62 -42.06
N SER A 37 5.23 -7.66 -42.97
CA SER A 37 4.79 -6.32 -42.60
C SER A 37 3.43 -6.34 -41.90
N VAL A 38 2.46 -7.13 -42.37
CA VAL A 38 1.13 -7.26 -41.73
C VAL A 38 1.27 -7.92 -40.35
N LEU A 39 2.10 -8.94 -40.19
CA LEU A 39 2.34 -9.59 -38.89
C LEU A 39 2.92 -8.60 -37.86
N ASP A 40 3.87 -7.76 -38.28
CA ASP A 40 4.47 -6.76 -37.40
C ASP A 40 3.52 -5.59 -37.09
N ILE A 41 2.63 -5.25 -37.99
CA ILE A 41 1.52 -4.30 -37.70
C ILE A 41 0.59 -4.89 -36.63
N LEU A 42 0.23 -6.18 -36.73
CA LEU A 42 -0.57 -6.85 -35.68
C LEU A 42 0.16 -6.86 -34.34
N LEU A 43 1.47 -7.08 -34.36
CA LEU A 43 2.31 -6.97 -33.16
C LEU A 43 2.22 -5.56 -32.55
N ALA A 44 2.31 -4.51 -33.35
CA ALA A 44 2.18 -3.12 -32.88
C ALA A 44 0.80 -2.87 -32.26
N PHE A 45 -0.29 -3.41 -32.84
CA PHE A 45 -1.63 -3.34 -32.25
C PHE A 45 -1.72 -4.04 -30.89
N VAL A 46 -1.09 -5.21 -30.73
CA VAL A 46 -1.02 -5.89 -29.43
C VAL A 46 -0.32 -5.01 -28.40
N GLY A 47 0.83 -4.42 -28.75
CA GLY A 47 1.55 -3.48 -27.89
C GLY A 47 0.70 -2.28 -27.47
N MET A 48 -0.05 -1.68 -28.42
CA MET A 48 -0.99 -0.58 -28.16
C MET A 48 -2.08 -1.00 -27.18
N TRP A 49 -2.67 -2.19 -27.35
CA TRP A 49 -3.71 -2.70 -26.46
C TRP A 49 -3.20 -2.97 -25.05
N VAL A 50 -1.97 -3.51 -24.94
CA VAL A 50 -1.28 -3.70 -23.64
C VAL A 50 -1.10 -2.36 -22.93
N LEU A 51 -0.67 -1.31 -23.65
CA LEU A 51 -0.53 0.05 -23.11
C LEU A 51 -1.85 0.61 -22.59
N LEU A 52 -2.93 0.44 -23.35
CA LEU A 52 -4.27 0.92 -22.96
C LEU A 52 -4.76 0.19 -21.69
N LEU A 53 -4.61 -1.12 -21.62
CA LEU A 53 -5.00 -1.91 -20.46
C LEU A 53 -4.17 -1.55 -19.22
N ALA A 54 -2.85 -1.41 -19.39
CA ALA A 54 -1.95 -1.03 -18.29
C ALA A 54 -2.28 0.36 -17.73
N LYS A 55 -2.53 1.36 -18.61
CA LYS A 55 -2.92 2.72 -18.20
C LYS A 55 -4.30 2.77 -17.52
N LYS A 56 -5.23 1.87 -17.87
CA LYS A 56 -6.54 1.75 -17.22
C LYS A 56 -6.50 0.90 -15.93
N GLY A 57 -5.34 0.41 -15.51
CA GLY A 57 -5.20 -0.39 -14.29
C GLY A 57 -5.51 -1.89 -14.44
N TYR A 58 -5.87 -2.37 -15.64
CA TYR A 58 -6.15 -3.79 -15.92
C TYR A 58 -4.85 -4.61 -16.10
N MET A 59 -3.98 -4.59 -15.09
CA MET A 59 -2.63 -5.16 -15.18
C MET A 59 -2.60 -6.66 -15.48
N ARG A 60 -3.51 -7.46 -14.88
CA ARG A 60 -3.58 -8.91 -15.15
C ARG A 60 -3.89 -9.20 -16.61
N SER A 61 -4.90 -8.53 -17.17
CA SER A 61 -5.27 -8.68 -18.58
C SER A 61 -4.16 -8.24 -19.53
N ALA A 62 -3.49 -7.14 -19.21
CA ALA A 62 -2.33 -6.66 -19.98
C ALA A 62 -1.16 -7.66 -19.95
N SER A 63 -0.87 -8.25 -18.79
CA SER A 63 0.18 -9.25 -18.61
C SER A 63 -0.10 -10.53 -19.42
N TYR A 64 -1.30 -11.08 -19.30
CA TYR A 64 -1.66 -12.29 -20.06
C TYR A 64 -1.66 -12.03 -21.56
N LEU A 65 -2.20 -10.90 -22.01
CA LEU A 65 -2.20 -10.55 -23.42
C LEU A 65 -0.77 -10.44 -23.97
N LEU A 66 0.12 -9.72 -23.27
CA LEU A 66 1.51 -9.56 -23.70
C LEU A 66 2.25 -10.89 -23.75
N LEU A 67 2.21 -11.68 -22.67
CA LEU A 67 2.96 -12.92 -22.59
C LEU A 67 2.44 -14.00 -23.57
N ALA A 68 1.12 -14.15 -23.70
CA ALA A 68 0.52 -15.13 -24.59
C ALA A 68 0.74 -14.79 -26.07
N SER A 69 0.53 -13.53 -26.47
CA SER A 69 0.76 -13.08 -27.84
C SER A 69 2.24 -13.21 -28.25
N MET A 70 3.16 -12.81 -27.35
CA MET A 70 4.59 -12.95 -27.59
C MET A 70 5.03 -14.40 -27.66
N LEU A 71 4.50 -15.28 -26.81
CA LEU A 71 4.80 -16.72 -26.88
C LEU A 71 4.43 -17.28 -28.27
N VAL A 72 3.22 -17.02 -28.73
CA VAL A 72 2.74 -17.51 -30.02
C VAL A 72 3.55 -16.93 -31.17
N LEU A 73 3.72 -15.61 -31.18
CA LEU A 73 4.44 -14.94 -32.28
C LEU A 73 5.91 -15.37 -32.36
N ALA A 74 6.63 -15.37 -31.23
CA ALA A 74 8.03 -15.78 -31.21
C ALA A 74 8.22 -17.23 -31.67
N ASN A 75 7.30 -18.15 -31.34
CA ASN A 75 7.32 -19.52 -31.84
C ASN A 75 7.10 -19.58 -33.37
N ILE A 76 6.10 -18.86 -33.90
CA ILE A 76 5.87 -18.77 -35.34
C ILE A 76 7.12 -18.23 -36.05
N MET A 77 7.67 -17.14 -35.54
CA MET A 77 8.85 -16.53 -36.15
C MET A 77 10.08 -17.46 -36.10
N CYS A 78 10.34 -18.11 -34.99
CA CYS A 78 11.46 -19.06 -34.86
C CYS A 78 11.31 -20.31 -35.74
N LEU A 79 10.06 -20.77 -35.94
CA LEU A 79 9.79 -22.01 -36.65
C LEU A 79 9.75 -21.85 -38.17
N PHE A 80 9.20 -20.75 -38.66
CA PHE A 80 8.90 -20.56 -40.10
C PHE A 80 9.74 -19.46 -40.78
N LEU A 81 10.25 -18.46 -40.01
CA LEU A 81 10.85 -17.28 -40.59
C LEU A 81 12.32 -17.12 -40.27
N ASP A 82 12.74 -17.30 -39.01
CA ASP A 82 14.13 -17.16 -38.56
C ASP A 82 14.79 -18.55 -38.46
N ILE A 83 14.93 -19.22 -39.63
CA ILE A 83 15.54 -20.55 -39.73
C ILE A 83 17.05 -20.39 -39.74
N PRO A 84 17.82 -21.02 -38.83
CA PRO A 84 19.27 -20.86 -38.77
C PRO A 84 19.97 -21.46 -40.01
N SER A 85 20.99 -20.75 -40.47
CA SER A 85 21.91 -21.22 -41.54
C SER A 85 23.35 -21.09 -41.07
N PRO A 86 24.31 -21.70 -41.77
CA PRO A 86 25.74 -21.54 -41.46
C PRO A 86 26.22 -20.08 -41.51
N ALA A 87 25.54 -19.23 -42.31
CA ALA A 87 25.89 -17.83 -42.50
C ALA A 87 25.23 -16.91 -41.46
N ALA A 88 24.03 -17.26 -40.96
CA ALA A 88 23.27 -16.42 -40.05
C ALA A 88 22.59 -17.25 -38.95
N PRO A 89 22.96 -17.07 -37.67
CA PRO A 89 22.32 -17.77 -36.56
C PRO A 89 20.88 -17.25 -36.34
N ARG A 90 20.08 -18.05 -35.63
CA ARG A 90 18.76 -17.57 -35.14
C ARG A 90 18.95 -16.50 -34.08
N SER A 91 18.10 -15.48 -34.07
CA SER A 91 18.19 -14.40 -33.10
C SER A 91 16.89 -14.13 -32.32
N ILE A 92 15.75 -14.43 -32.91
CA ILE A 92 14.44 -14.15 -32.31
C ILE A 92 14.21 -14.96 -31.00
N HIS A 93 14.82 -16.14 -30.89
CA HIS A 93 14.69 -16.95 -29.68
C HIS A 93 15.21 -16.26 -28.40
N HIS A 94 16.08 -15.24 -28.49
CA HIS A 94 16.55 -14.47 -27.32
C HIS A 94 15.42 -13.72 -26.62
N TYR A 95 14.32 -13.39 -27.32
CA TYR A 95 13.16 -12.78 -26.67
C TYR A 95 12.47 -13.69 -25.66
N PHE A 96 12.64 -15.02 -25.75
CA PHE A 96 12.16 -15.92 -24.69
C PHE A 96 12.87 -15.70 -23.36
N LEU A 97 14.13 -15.28 -23.33
CA LEU A 97 14.83 -14.90 -22.09
C LEU A 97 14.24 -13.60 -21.51
N VAL A 98 13.91 -12.64 -22.37
CA VAL A 98 13.23 -11.40 -21.96
C VAL A 98 11.88 -11.72 -21.32
N LEU A 99 11.10 -12.60 -21.98
CA LEU A 99 9.77 -13.01 -21.50
C LEU A 99 9.86 -13.85 -20.22
N ALA A 100 10.87 -14.68 -20.05
CA ALA A 100 11.14 -15.39 -18.80
C ALA A 100 11.42 -14.42 -17.65
N ALA A 101 12.30 -13.45 -17.86
CA ALA A 101 12.60 -12.43 -16.87
C ALA A 101 11.37 -11.57 -16.52
N LEU A 102 10.63 -11.14 -17.55
CA LEU A 102 9.40 -10.34 -17.38
C LEU A 102 8.32 -11.13 -16.62
N SER A 103 8.10 -12.40 -16.98
CA SER A 103 7.10 -13.25 -16.31
C SER A 103 7.46 -13.54 -14.85
N THR A 104 8.75 -13.66 -14.53
CA THR A 104 9.24 -13.78 -13.15
C THR A 104 8.87 -12.54 -12.32
N LEU A 105 9.04 -11.35 -12.90
CA LEU A 105 8.62 -10.10 -12.26
C LEU A 105 7.09 -10.03 -12.10
N ILE A 106 6.32 -10.37 -13.14
CA ILE A 106 4.86 -10.27 -13.13
C ILE A 106 4.22 -11.22 -12.12
N PHE A 107 4.69 -12.48 -12.06
CA PHE A 107 4.07 -13.53 -11.25
C PHE A 107 4.76 -13.77 -9.89
N GLN A 108 5.56 -12.84 -9.42
CA GLN A 108 6.32 -12.97 -8.17
C GLN A 108 5.42 -13.32 -6.96
N ASP A 109 4.24 -12.71 -6.86
CA ASP A 109 3.30 -12.86 -5.73
C ASP A 109 2.11 -13.79 -6.06
N GLU A 110 2.13 -14.45 -7.23
CA GLU A 110 1.06 -15.37 -7.67
C GLU A 110 1.33 -16.82 -7.21
N LYS A 111 0.36 -17.72 -7.48
CA LYS A 111 0.45 -19.15 -7.13
C LYS A 111 1.73 -19.79 -7.69
N LYS A 112 2.31 -20.77 -6.98
CA LYS A 112 3.58 -21.43 -7.32
C LYS A 112 3.67 -21.88 -8.79
N TRP A 113 2.61 -22.41 -9.35
CA TRP A 113 2.59 -22.89 -10.74
C TRP A 113 2.69 -21.74 -11.77
N LEU A 114 2.15 -20.56 -11.51
CA LEU A 114 2.35 -19.37 -12.35
C LEU A 114 3.74 -18.79 -12.15
N LYS A 115 4.17 -18.66 -10.89
CA LYS A 115 5.46 -18.09 -10.50
C LYS A 115 6.66 -18.82 -11.12
N PHE A 116 6.60 -20.13 -11.19
CA PHE A 116 7.69 -20.94 -11.72
C PHE A 116 7.39 -21.57 -13.09
N GLY A 117 6.12 -21.93 -13.36
CA GLY A 117 5.74 -22.63 -14.58
C GLY A 117 5.80 -21.75 -15.82
N VAL A 118 5.37 -20.48 -15.73
CA VAL A 118 5.40 -19.58 -16.88
C VAL A 118 6.84 -19.19 -17.28
N PRO A 119 7.72 -18.77 -16.36
CA PRO A 119 9.12 -18.56 -16.70
C PRO A 119 9.81 -19.82 -17.24
N ALA A 120 9.55 -20.99 -16.64
CA ALA A 120 10.09 -22.26 -17.11
C ALA A 120 9.65 -22.59 -18.55
N LEU A 121 8.40 -22.30 -18.91
CA LEU A 121 7.91 -22.46 -20.28
C LEU A 121 8.73 -21.64 -21.28
N PHE A 122 8.99 -20.37 -20.96
CA PHE A 122 9.83 -19.51 -21.83
C PHE A 122 11.29 -20.00 -21.88
N MET A 123 11.86 -20.44 -20.77
CA MET A 123 13.22 -21.00 -20.73
C MET A 123 13.32 -22.29 -21.55
N LEU A 124 12.30 -23.17 -21.53
CA LEU A 124 12.25 -24.36 -22.36
C LEU A 124 12.20 -24.03 -23.85
N ASN A 125 11.39 -23.03 -24.25
CA ASN A 125 11.37 -22.56 -25.63
C ASN A 125 12.71 -21.99 -26.06
N TYR A 126 13.36 -21.18 -25.21
CA TYR A 126 14.71 -20.69 -25.47
C TYR A 126 15.69 -21.86 -25.70
N PHE A 127 15.74 -22.79 -24.76
CA PHE A 127 16.63 -23.96 -24.83
C PHE A 127 16.40 -24.77 -26.10
N PHE A 128 15.13 -25.03 -26.45
CA PHE A 128 14.77 -25.77 -27.67
C PHE A 128 15.31 -25.10 -28.93
N TYR A 129 15.03 -23.81 -29.12
CA TYR A 129 15.45 -23.07 -30.31
C TYR A 129 16.93 -22.69 -30.33
N ALA A 130 17.58 -22.59 -29.19
CA ALA A 130 19.02 -22.39 -29.12
C ALA A 130 19.84 -23.65 -29.45
N SER A 131 19.31 -24.85 -29.11
CA SER A 131 20.01 -26.12 -29.26
C SER A 131 19.71 -26.81 -30.58
N ALA A 132 18.58 -26.51 -31.24
CA ALA A 132 18.18 -27.22 -32.45
C ALA A 132 18.22 -26.33 -33.69
N PRO A 133 18.94 -26.72 -34.75
CA PRO A 133 18.92 -26.05 -36.04
C PRO A 133 17.62 -26.32 -36.82
N PHE A 134 16.54 -26.60 -36.10
CA PHE A 134 15.26 -27.01 -36.66
C PHE A 134 14.42 -25.79 -37.11
N GLY A 135 13.77 -25.89 -38.28
CA GLY A 135 12.81 -24.95 -38.80
C GLY A 135 12.05 -25.55 -39.98
N ILE A 136 10.87 -25.08 -40.24
CA ILE A 136 10.06 -25.52 -41.38
C ILE A 136 10.32 -24.56 -42.53
N VAL A 137 11.03 -25.04 -43.54
CA VAL A 137 11.37 -24.21 -44.72
C VAL A 137 10.12 -23.88 -45.51
N THR A 138 9.85 -22.60 -45.64
CA THR A 138 8.74 -22.05 -46.39
C THR A 138 9.23 -20.96 -47.35
N GLN A 139 8.40 -20.59 -48.30
CA GLN A 139 8.70 -19.45 -49.18
C GLN A 139 8.82 -18.09 -48.45
N TYR A 140 8.45 -18.03 -47.16
CA TYR A 140 8.51 -16.87 -46.31
C TYR A 140 9.73 -16.81 -45.39
N ALA A 141 10.61 -17.80 -45.47
CA ALA A 141 11.86 -17.82 -44.68
C ALA A 141 12.69 -16.57 -45.02
N LEU A 142 13.20 -15.90 -43.98
CA LEU A 142 13.98 -14.67 -44.13
C LEU A 142 15.33 -14.96 -44.84
N PRO A 143 15.72 -14.16 -45.87
CA PRO A 143 17.03 -14.25 -46.47
C PRO A 143 18.15 -14.00 -45.45
N ASP A 144 19.30 -14.65 -45.63
CA ASP A 144 20.47 -14.53 -44.74
C ASP A 144 20.95 -13.06 -44.62
N SER A 145 20.86 -12.25 -45.67
CA SER A 145 21.24 -10.84 -45.66
C SER A 145 20.43 -10.03 -44.68
N ILE A 146 19.11 -10.27 -44.60
CA ILE A 146 18.19 -9.63 -43.61
C ILE A 146 18.44 -10.17 -42.21
N ARG A 147 18.64 -11.48 -42.08
CA ARG A 147 18.87 -12.17 -40.80
C ARG A 147 20.17 -11.71 -40.13
N LEU A 148 21.25 -11.49 -40.88
CA LEU A 148 22.53 -11.00 -40.35
C LEU A 148 22.33 -9.63 -39.66
N VAL A 149 21.66 -8.70 -40.34
CA VAL A 149 21.34 -7.38 -39.75
C VAL A 149 20.38 -7.54 -38.56
N GLY A 150 19.33 -8.33 -38.74
CA GLY A 150 18.35 -8.64 -37.70
C GLY A 150 18.97 -9.24 -36.45
N THR A 151 20.00 -10.07 -36.57
CA THR A 151 20.71 -10.70 -35.45
C THR A 151 21.31 -9.63 -34.52
N TRP A 152 22.03 -8.66 -35.07
CA TRP A 152 22.61 -7.58 -34.26
C TRP A 152 21.53 -6.73 -33.57
N ILE A 153 20.47 -6.36 -34.27
CA ILE A 153 19.38 -5.56 -33.75
C ILE A 153 18.64 -6.33 -32.64
N ASN A 154 18.22 -7.56 -32.92
CA ASN A 154 17.47 -8.37 -31.96
C ASN A 154 18.28 -8.68 -30.69
N ASN A 155 19.57 -8.97 -30.82
CA ASN A 155 20.43 -9.22 -29.66
C ASN A 155 20.62 -7.97 -28.82
N ALA A 156 20.86 -6.80 -29.45
CA ALA A 156 20.96 -5.53 -28.72
C ALA A 156 19.67 -5.15 -28.00
N VAL A 157 18.52 -5.32 -28.66
CA VAL A 157 17.21 -5.04 -28.07
C VAL A 157 16.91 -6.04 -26.94
N ALA A 158 17.11 -7.34 -27.13
CA ALA A 158 16.88 -8.34 -26.11
C ALA A 158 17.74 -8.08 -24.87
N LEU A 159 19.04 -7.78 -25.06
CA LEU A 159 19.94 -7.43 -23.95
C LEU A 159 19.50 -6.17 -23.23
N GLY A 160 19.11 -5.12 -23.96
CA GLY A 160 18.60 -3.87 -23.39
C GLY A 160 17.32 -4.07 -22.59
N LEU A 161 16.39 -4.91 -23.08
CA LEU A 161 15.15 -5.23 -22.36
C LEU A 161 15.42 -6.05 -21.09
N VAL A 162 16.30 -7.06 -21.15
CA VAL A 162 16.70 -7.83 -19.95
C VAL A 162 17.33 -6.90 -18.91
N PHE A 163 18.26 -6.03 -19.34
CA PHE A 163 18.88 -5.05 -18.45
C PHE A 163 17.84 -4.11 -17.83
N THR A 164 16.87 -3.65 -18.62
CA THR A 164 15.77 -2.79 -18.13
C THR A 164 14.90 -3.51 -17.08
N ILE A 165 14.56 -4.78 -17.33
CA ILE A 165 13.79 -5.59 -16.36
C ILE A 165 14.59 -5.78 -15.08
N LEU A 166 15.88 -6.14 -15.17
CA LEU A 166 16.77 -6.26 -14.01
C LEU A 166 16.88 -4.94 -13.26
N TYR A 167 17.04 -3.82 -13.97
CA TYR A 167 17.05 -2.50 -13.35
C TYR A 167 15.74 -2.21 -12.59
N ILE A 168 14.57 -2.52 -13.16
CA ILE A 168 13.28 -2.38 -12.48
C ILE A 168 13.20 -3.30 -11.24
N MET A 169 13.72 -4.52 -11.33
CA MET A 169 13.76 -5.45 -10.20
C MET A 169 14.68 -4.96 -9.07
N LEU A 170 15.84 -4.41 -9.43
CA LEU A 170 16.88 -3.99 -8.48
C LEU A 170 16.69 -2.57 -7.96
N SER A 171 16.09 -1.67 -8.74
CA SER A 171 15.96 -0.24 -8.41
C SER A 171 15.23 0.07 -7.10
N ASN A 172 14.48 -0.91 -6.56
CA ASN A 172 13.77 -0.76 -5.29
C ASN A 172 14.38 -1.57 -4.12
N ILE A 173 15.50 -2.26 -4.33
CA ILE A 173 16.21 -2.93 -3.24
C ILE A 173 17.02 -1.92 -2.43
N TYR A 174 17.51 -0.85 -3.08
CA TYR A 174 18.35 0.16 -2.42
C TYR A 174 17.56 1.18 -1.59
N VAL A 175 16.37 1.59 -2.03
CA VAL A 175 15.59 2.63 -1.32
C VAL A 175 14.93 2.10 -0.04
N PRO A 176 14.27 0.93 -0.02
CA PRO A 176 13.75 0.36 1.23
C PRO A 176 14.85 0.05 2.24
N SER A 177 16.04 -0.42 1.80
CA SER A 177 17.12 -0.79 2.71
C SER A 177 17.73 0.42 3.44
N GLN A 178 17.88 1.57 2.79
CA GLN A 178 18.35 2.79 3.47
C GLN A 178 17.32 3.28 4.48
N ILE A 179 16.06 3.44 4.08
CA ILE A 179 15.00 3.86 5.00
C ILE A 179 14.82 2.84 6.13
N GLU A 180 14.97 1.55 5.87
CA GLU A 180 14.91 0.53 6.91
C GLU A 180 16.05 0.67 7.92
N GLN A 181 17.29 0.83 7.47
CA GLN A 181 18.42 1.04 8.35
C GLN A 181 18.28 2.32 9.16
N ASP A 182 17.85 3.40 8.51
CA ASP A 182 17.62 4.69 9.18
C ASP A 182 16.48 4.57 10.19
N LEU A 183 15.40 3.82 9.88
CA LEU A 183 14.30 3.58 10.79
C LEU A 183 14.71 2.71 12.00
N ARG A 184 15.56 1.70 11.81
CA ARG A 184 16.16 0.92 12.92
C ARG A 184 16.91 1.82 13.89
N GLN A 185 17.57 2.84 13.37
CA GLN A 185 18.33 3.80 14.15
C GLN A 185 17.45 4.90 14.78
N ALA A 186 16.29 5.18 14.18
CA ALA A 186 15.39 6.25 14.63
C ALA A 186 14.98 6.12 16.11
N VAL A 187 14.71 4.88 16.56
CA VAL A 187 14.39 4.61 17.97
C VAL A 187 15.57 4.91 18.90
N GLN A 188 16.80 4.57 18.47
CA GLN A 188 18.01 4.73 19.29
C GLN A 188 18.50 6.18 19.35
N PHE A 189 18.31 6.94 18.27
CA PHE A 189 18.84 8.31 18.12
C PHE A 189 17.81 9.41 18.38
N ASN A 190 16.70 9.12 19.09
CA ASN A 190 15.66 10.11 19.44
C ASN A 190 15.12 10.87 18.22
N GLN A 191 14.97 10.19 17.07
CA GLN A 191 14.43 10.77 15.86
C GLN A 191 12.89 10.66 15.79
N LEU A 192 12.29 9.98 16.76
CA LEU A 192 10.85 9.79 16.85
C LEU A 192 10.23 10.80 17.82
N GLU A 193 9.10 11.36 17.45
CA GLU A 193 8.33 12.28 18.28
C GLU A 193 6.84 11.95 18.16
N LEU A 194 6.08 12.11 19.26
CA LEU A 194 4.63 12.04 19.23
C LEU A 194 4.05 13.44 19.02
N TYR A 195 3.17 13.55 18.03
CA TYR A 195 2.29 14.69 17.86
C TYR A 195 0.92 14.31 18.40
N TYR A 196 0.15 15.30 18.84
CA TYR A 196 -1.12 15.10 19.50
C TYR A 196 -2.21 15.84 18.73
N GLN A 197 -3.25 15.12 18.31
CA GLN A 197 -4.41 15.72 17.66
C GLN A 197 -5.58 15.75 18.64
N PRO A 198 -6.19 16.92 18.89
CA PRO A 198 -7.27 17.04 19.86
C PRO A 198 -8.53 16.32 19.38
N GLN A 199 -9.21 15.66 20.33
CA GLN A 199 -10.53 15.08 20.20
C GLN A 199 -11.50 15.96 21.01
N VAL A 200 -12.55 16.47 20.34
CA VAL A 200 -13.47 17.44 20.90
C VAL A 200 -14.90 16.90 20.93
N ASP A 201 -15.70 17.42 21.86
CA ASP A 201 -17.14 17.16 21.92
C ASP A 201 -17.96 18.18 21.09
N THR A 202 -19.28 18.08 21.17
CA THR A 202 -20.23 19.00 20.53
C THR A 202 -20.12 20.43 21.01
N ASN A 203 -19.58 20.68 22.20
CA ASN A 203 -19.39 22.02 22.76
C ASN A 203 -18.01 22.59 22.42
N GLY A 204 -17.16 21.80 21.77
CA GLY A 204 -15.75 22.15 21.48
C GLY A 204 -14.80 21.88 22.65
N THR A 205 -15.26 21.19 23.70
CA THR A 205 -14.44 20.80 24.86
C THR A 205 -13.51 19.68 24.46
N ILE A 206 -12.22 19.83 24.77
CA ILE A 206 -11.22 18.81 24.47
C ILE A 206 -11.28 17.77 25.60
N TRP A 207 -11.63 16.51 25.24
CA TRP A 207 -11.72 15.39 26.18
C TRP A 207 -10.58 14.40 26.04
N GLY A 208 -9.81 14.47 24.95
CA GLY A 208 -8.71 13.56 24.66
C GLY A 208 -7.85 14.02 23.51
N ALA A 209 -6.89 13.21 23.18
CA ALA A 209 -6.03 13.38 22.02
C ALA A 209 -5.66 12.01 21.41
N GLU A 210 -5.37 12.00 20.14
CA GLU A 210 -4.70 10.90 19.47
C GLU A 210 -3.20 11.16 19.36
N ALA A 211 -2.38 10.19 19.74
CA ALA A 211 -0.92 10.22 19.59
C ALA A 211 -0.53 9.71 18.20
N LEU A 212 0.05 10.58 17.43
CA LEU A 212 0.44 10.35 16.04
C LEU A 212 1.96 10.39 15.90
N LEU A 213 2.57 9.27 15.55
CA LEU A 213 4.01 9.15 15.40
C LEU A 213 4.54 10.04 14.27
N ARG A 214 5.66 10.69 14.50
CA ARG A 214 6.42 11.49 13.53
C ARG A 214 7.89 11.07 13.56
N TRP A 215 8.52 11.04 12.40
CA TRP A 215 9.92 10.70 12.26
C TRP A 215 10.71 11.89 11.71
N HIS A 216 11.59 12.45 12.56
CA HIS A 216 12.51 13.52 12.19
C HIS A 216 13.78 12.92 11.62
N HIS A 217 13.79 12.68 10.32
CA HIS A 217 14.94 12.11 9.63
C HIS A 217 16.05 13.18 9.44
N PRO A 218 17.33 12.87 9.72
CA PRO A 218 18.41 13.88 9.70
C PRO A 218 18.59 14.61 8.38
N THR A 219 18.38 13.92 7.26
CA THR A 219 18.58 14.47 5.90
C THR A 219 17.29 14.72 5.13
N ARG A 220 16.19 14.02 5.47
CA ARG A 220 14.89 14.12 4.77
C ARG A 220 13.89 15.03 5.47
N GLY A 221 14.22 15.51 6.67
CA GLY A 221 13.29 16.27 7.50
C GLY A 221 12.18 15.41 8.08
N LEU A 222 10.96 15.94 8.15
CA LEU A 222 9.81 15.24 8.71
C LEU A 222 9.27 14.21 7.71
N VAL A 223 9.47 12.91 8.00
CA VAL A 223 8.94 11.79 7.20
C VAL A 223 7.53 11.43 7.69
N PRO A 224 6.52 11.42 6.82
CA PRO A 224 5.14 11.14 7.22
C PRO A 224 4.92 9.64 7.50
N PRO A 225 3.98 9.27 8.40
CA PRO A 225 3.72 7.89 8.81
C PRO A 225 3.39 6.95 7.65
N ASN A 226 2.65 7.42 6.65
CA ASN A 226 2.29 6.62 5.47
C ASN A 226 3.49 6.16 4.61
N GLU A 227 4.67 6.77 4.77
CA GLU A 227 5.90 6.31 4.11
C GLU A 227 6.63 5.21 4.89
N PHE A 228 6.67 5.28 6.23
CA PHE A 228 7.51 4.37 7.00
C PHE A 228 6.74 3.28 7.78
N ILE A 229 5.47 3.49 8.14
CA ILE A 229 4.67 2.47 8.84
C ILE A 229 4.52 1.19 8.02
N PRO A 230 4.13 1.24 6.70
CA PRO A 230 4.06 0.02 5.89
C PRO A 230 5.40 -0.70 5.76
N LEU A 231 6.52 0.03 5.76
CA LEU A 231 7.85 -0.57 5.76
C LEU A 231 8.17 -1.22 7.11
N ALA A 232 7.81 -0.56 8.21
CA ALA A 232 7.98 -1.10 9.55
C ALA A 232 7.22 -2.41 9.75
N GLU A 233 6.00 -2.51 9.24
CA GLU A 233 5.19 -3.74 9.24
C GLU A 233 5.86 -4.85 8.43
N GLN A 234 6.30 -4.56 7.18
CA GLN A 234 6.95 -5.53 6.32
C GLN A 234 8.27 -6.07 6.87
N THR A 235 8.97 -5.28 7.67
CA THR A 235 10.32 -5.60 8.20
C THR A 235 10.30 -6.03 9.68
N GLY A 236 9.13 -6.03 10.32
CA GLY A 236 8.97 -6.33 11.75
C GLY A 236 9.44 -5.20 12.69
N LEU A 237 9.86 -4.04 12.14
CA LEU A 237 10.24 -2.86 12.93
C LEU A 237 9.04 -2.21 13.61
N ILE A 238 7.82 -2.57 13.19
CA ILE A 238 6.60 -2.07 13.84
C ILE A 238 6.52 -2.46 15.32
N LEU A 239 7.13 -3.58 15.72
CA LEU A 239 7.14 -4.02 17.11
C LEU A 239 7.96 -3.06 18.00
N PRO A 240 9.26 -2.81 17.77
CA PRO A 240 10.02 -1.84 18.58
C PRO A 240 9.50 -0.40 18.46
N LEU A 241 8.92 -0.01 17.32
CA LEU A 241 8.26 1.29 17.18
C LEU A 241 7.01 1.39 18.05
N GLY A 242 6.14 0.38 18.01
CA GLY A 242 4.93 0.33 18.82
C GLY A 242 5.23 0.33 20.33
N ASP A 243 6.24 -0.42 20.76
CA ASP A 243 6.72 -0.38 22.15
C ASP A 243 7.21 1.01 22.57
N TRP A 244 7.93 1.69 21.68
CA TRP A 244 8.37 3.06 21.93
C TRP A 244 7.18 4.01 22.06
N VAL A 245 6.21 3.93 21.13
CA VAL A 245 4.99 4.75 21.13
C VAL A 245 4.18 4.56 22.41
N LEU A 246 3.94 3.32 22.83
CA LEU A 246 3.23 3.01 24.09
C LEU A 246 3.94 3.60 25.31
N LYS A 247 5.26 3.41 25.43
CA LYS A 247 6.06 3.97 26.53
C LYS A 247 6.03 5.50 26.53
N ALA A 248 6.19 6.14 25.37
CA ALA A 248 6.16 7.59 25.23
C ALA A 248 4.77 8.18 25.56
N GLY A 249 3.68 7.54 25.07
CA GLY A 249 2.32 7.92 25.37
C GLY A 249 1.98 7.80 26.86
N CYS A 250 2.38 6.69 27.47
CA CYS A 250 2.20 6.49 28.90
C CYS A 250 2.99 7.50 29.76
N ALA A 251 4.23 7.75 29.41
CA ALA A 251 5.02 8.80 30.08
C ALA A 251 4.37 10.19 29.96
N GLN A 252 3.77 10.49 28.82
CA GLN A 252 3.04 11.76 28.63
C GLN A 252 1.79 11.84 29.50
N LEU A 253 1.02 10.74 29.63
CA LEU A 253 -0.13 10.69 30.53
C LEU A 253 0.28 10.90 32.00
N GLU A 254 1.42 10.35 32.44
CA GLU A 254 1.94 10.63 33.79
C GLU A 254 2.29 12.13 33.99
N VAL A 255 2.77 12.81 32.96
CA VAL A 255 3.03 14.25 32.99
C VAL A 255 1.70 15.02 33.08
N TRP A 256 0.73 14.66 32.25
CA TRP A 256 -0.61 15.31 32.26
C TRP A 256 -1.36 15.13 33.58
N ALA A 257 -1.23 13.96 34.22
CA ALA A 257 -1.88 13.72 35.50
C ALA A 257 -1.49 14.72 36.60
N LYS A 258 -0.32 15.37 36.47
CA LYS A 258 0.19 16.36 37.40
C LYS A 258 -0.26 17.80 37.09
N LYS A 259 -0.92 18.02 35.95
CA LYS A 259 -1.40 19.34 35.48
C LYS A 259 -2.93 19.35 35.55
N PRO A 260 -3.57 20.18 36.37
CA PRO A 260 -5.04 20.17 36.56
C PRO A 260 -5.82 20.28 35.25
N GLU A 261 -5.37 21.14 34.32
CA GLU A 261 -6.03 21.38 33.05
C GLU A 261 -5.94 20.19 32.06
N LEU A 262 -4.96 19.29 32.27
CA LEU A 262 -4.67 18.17 31.37
C LEU A 262 -5.02 16.81 32.01
N SER A 263 -5.23 16.78 33.31
CA SER A 263 -5.40 15.53 34.09
C SER A 263 -6.64 14.72 33.67
N GLN A 264 -7.64 15.39 33.08
CA GLN A 264 -8.87 14.74 32.60
C GLN A 264 -8.74 14.19 31.18
N LEU A 265 -7.71 14.57 30.42
CA LEU A 265 -7.54 14.09 29.06
C LEU A 265 -7.25 12.58 29.01
N SER A 266 -7.82 11.91 28.02
CA SER A 266 -7.41 10.57 27.59
C SER A 266 -6.47 10.67 26.39
N LEU A 267 -5.64 9.63 26.20
CA LEU A 267 -4.73 9.53 25.07
C LEU A 267 -5.00 8.23 24.33
N SER A 268 -5.32 8.35 23.07
CA SER A 268 -5.42 7.24 22.12
C SER A 268 -4.08 6.95 21.47
N VAL A 269 -3.72 5.67 21.36
CA VAL A 269 -2.46 5.18 20.78
C VAL A 269 -2.77 4.07 19.79
N ASN A 270 -2.31 4.24 18.57
CA ASN A 270 -2.44 3.25 17.50
C ASN A 270 -1.60 2.00 17.80
N VAL A 271 -2.18 0.81 17.64
CA VAL A 271 -1.55 -0.50 17.85
C VAL A 271 -1.72 -1.33 16.58
N SER A 272 -0.60 -1.81 16.03
CA SER A 272 -0.65 -2.68 14.86
C SER A 272 -1.17 -4.08 15.20
N ALA A 273 -1.73 -4.77 14.18
CA ALA A 273 -2.16 -6.16 14.31
C ALA A 273 -1.01 -7.06 14.77
N GLU A 274 0.20 -6.88 14.21
CA GLU A 274 1.38 -7.67 14.58
C GLU A 274 1.78 -7.49 16.04
N GLN A 275 1.71 -6.26 16.54
CA GLN A 275 2.01 -5.93 17.94
C GLN A 275 0.96 -6.56 18.88
N PHE A 276 -0.34 -6.40 18.58
CA PHE A 276 -1.41 -6.95 19.40
C PHE A 276 -1.40 -8.48 19.47
N HIS A 277 -0.94 -9.14 18.40
CA HIS A 277 -0.84 -10.62 18.37
C HIS A 277 0.36 -11.18 19.15
N GLN A 278 1.33 -10.35 19.57
CA GLN A 278 2.47 -10.84 20.35
C GLN A 278 1.99 -11.53 21.64
N PRO A 279 2.61 -12.66 22.03
CA PRO A 279 2.21 -13.41 23.24
C PRO A 279 2.27 -12.56 24.51
N ASP A 280 3.30 -11.73 24.65
CA ASP A 280 3.57 -10.93 25.86
C ASP A 280 2.96 -9.54 25.83
N PHE A 281 2.23 -9.16 24.75
CA PHE A 281 1.70 -7.82 24.59
C PHE A 281 0.85 -7.34 25.76
N VAL A 282 -0.05 -8.22 26.27
CA VAL A 282 -0.95 -7.89 27.38
C VAL A 282 -0.13 -7.56 28.65
N ASN A 283 0.81 -8.42 29.01
CA ASN A 283 1.63 -8.25 30.21
C ASN A 283 2.50 -6.99 30.12
N GLN A 284 3.14 -6.78 28.97
CA GLN A 284 3.98 -5.59 28.74
C GLN A 284 3.16 -4.31 28.81
N THR A 285 1.97 -4.28 28.18
CA THR A 285 1.10 -3.11 28.19
C THR A 285 0.61 -2.77 29.60
N ILE A 286 0.20 -3.77 30.38
CA ILE A 286 -0.18 -3.58 31.79
C ILE A 286 0.97 -3.01 32.61
N LEU A 287 2.19 -3.54 32.44
CA LEU A 287 3.37 -3.03 33.16
C LEU A 287 3.71 -1.58 32.78
N ILE A 288 3.63 -1.22 31.49
CA ILE A 288 3.88 0.14 31.02
C ILE A 288 2.80 1.10 31.56
N ALA A 289 1.54 0.66 31.59
CA ALA A 289 0.40 1.47 32.03
C ALA A 289 0.18 1.48 33.55
N ALA A 290 0.96 0.77 34.34
CA ALA A 290 0.74 0.57 35.77
C ALA A 290 0.66 1.86 36.62
N LYS A 291 1.22 2.96 36.14
CA LYS A 291 1.21 4.26 36.83
C LYS A 291 0.13 5.22 36.32
N ILE A 292 -0.64 4.80 35.35
CA ILE A 292 -1.63 5.65 34.69
C ILE A 292 -3.01 5.41 35.33
N SER A 293 -3.76 6.49 35.53
CA SER A 293 -5.14 6.39 36.00
C SER A 293 -6.00 5.60 35.01
N ALA A 294 -6.90 4.77 35.54
CA ALA A 294 -7.81 3.97 34.72
C ALA A 294 -8.55 4.81 33.67
N ASN A 295 -8.76 4.23 32.51
CA ASN A 295 -9.46 4.83 31.34
C ASN A 295 -8.78 6.04 30.68
N LYS A 296 -7.53 6.37 31.03
CA LYS A 296 -6.80 7.47 30.38
C LYS A 296 -6.06 7.01 29.12
N LEU A 297 -5.59 5.76 29.08
CA LEU A 297 -5.01 5.16 27.88
C LEU A 297 -6.10 4.45 27.08
N LYS A 298 -6.18 4.74 25.79
CA LYS A 298 -6.99 4.03 24.81
C LYS A 298 -6.07 3.42 23.73
N LEU A 299 -6.27 2.15 23.40
CA LEU A 299 -5.59 1.49 22.31
C LEU A 299 -6.50 1.51 21.08
N GLU A 300 -5.99 2.02 19.97
CA GLU A 300 -6.72 2.06 18.71
C GLU A 300 -6.30 0.85 17.84
N LEU A 301 -7.28 0.06 17.43
CA LEU A 301 -7.11 -1.10 16.55
C LEU A 301 -7.92 -0.87 15.28
N THR A 302 -7.31 -1.11 14.12
CA THR A 302 -8.05 -1.05 12.86
C THR A 302 -8.95 -2.26 12.68
N GLU A 303 -10.02 -2.11 11.92
CA GLU A 303 -10.96 -3.19 11.58
C GLU A 303 -10.23 -4.42 11.04
N SER A 304 -9.23 -4.23 10.16
CA SER A 304 -8.46 -5.30 9.55
C SER A 304 -7.62 -6.11 10.54
N SER A 305 -7.25 -5.53 11.67
CA SER A 305 -6.47 -6.20 12.71
C SER A 305 -7.27 -7.24 13.50
N LEU A 306 -8.61 -7.21 13.40
CA LEU A 306 -9.52 -8.09 14.15
C LEU A 306 -9.89 -9.40 13.39
N VAL A 307 -9.50 -9.55 12.14
CA VAL A 307 -9.95 -10.66 11.27
C VAL A 307 -9.37 -12.02 11.65
N LYS A 308 -8.18 -12.05 12.28
CA LYS A 308 -7.50 -13.29 12.65
C LYS A 308 -7.73 -13.59 14.15
N ASP A 309 -8.25 -14.77 14.44
CA ASP A 309 -8.41 -15.30 15.81
C ASP A 309 -9.15 -14.35 16.77
N ILE A 310 -10.40 -14.03 16.44
CA ILE A 310 -11.24 -13.08 17.15
C ILE A 310 -11.44 -13.45 18.64
N GLU A 311 -11.50 -14.75 18.99
CA GLU A 311 -11.67 -15.20 20.39
C GLU A 311 -10.45 -14.85 21.25
N SER A 312 -9.24 -15.04 20.71
CA SER A 312 -8.00 -14.61 21.39
C SER A 312 -7.95 -13.09 21.57
N ILE A 313 -8.40 -12.34 20.56
CA ILE A 313 -8.46 -10.86 20.61
C ILE A 313 -9.42 -10.41 21.71
N ILE A 314 -10.66 -10.94 21.75
CA ILE A 314 -11.66 -10.60 22.79
C ILE A 314 -11.10 -10.88 24.20
N ASN A 315 -10.45 -12.02 24.38
CA ASN A 315 -9.85 -12.38 25.66
C ASN A 315 -8.74 -11.40 26.07
N LYS A 316 -7.80 -11.08 25.18
CA LYS A 316 -6.73 -10.10 25.42
C LYS A 316 -7.30 -8.71 25.76
N MET A 317 -8.28 -8.26 24.98
CA MET A 317 -8.97 -6.99 25.24
C MET A 317 -9.66 -6.99 26.60
N GLY A 318 -10.32 -8.09 26.98
CA GLY A 318 -10.97 -8.24 28.28
C GLY A 318 -9.99 -8.09 29.46
N VAL A 319 -8.81 -8.71 29.37
CA VAL A 319 -7.76 -8.59 30.40
C VAL A 319 -7.23 -7.14 30.48
N LEU A 320 -6.96 -6.51 29.36
CA LEU A 320 -6.50 -5.12 29.32
C LEU A 320 -7.59 -4.15 29.82
N LYS A 321 -8.85 -4.40 29.51
CA LYS A 321 -9.99 -3.62 30.01
C LYS A 321 -10.12 -3.70 31.54
N ALA A 322 -9.94 -4.90 32.09
CA ALA A 322 -9.93 -5.09 33.54
C ALA A 322 -8.77 -4.35 34.23
N ALA A 323 -7.67 -4.12 33.52
CA ALA A 323 -6.56 -3.30 33.99
C ALA A 323 -6.79 -1.77 33.78
N GLY A 324 -7.96 -1.36 33.28
CA GLY A 324 -8.30 0.05 33.09
C GLY A 324 -7.81 0.65 31.75
N ILE A 325 -7.46 -0.17 30.77
CA ILE A 325 -7.05 0.26 29.44
C ILE A 325 -8.27 0.19 28.50
N GLY A 326 -8.61 1.29 27.85
CA GLY A 326 -9.76 1.34 26.93
C GLY A 326 -9.38 0.98 25.50
N PHE A 327 -10.43 0.84 24.65
CA PHE A 327 -10.26 0.48 23.25
C PHE A 327 -11.08 1.36 22.32
N ALA A 328 -10.46 1.74 21.21
CA ALA A 328 -11.13 2.35 20.07
C ALA A 328 -10.99 1.45 18.83
N LEU A 329 -12.04 1.35 18.06
CA LEU A 329 -12.01 0.72 16.75
C LEU A 329 -11.88 1.79 15.68
N ASP A 330 -10.78 1.70 14.92
CA ASP A 330 -10.39 2.67 13.91
C ASP A 330 -10.73 2.21 12.48
N ASP A 331 -10.82 3.15 11.53
CA ASP A 331 -11.12 2.94 10.10
C ASP A 331 -12.42 2.14 9.85
N PHE A 332 -13.42 2.26 10.74
CA PHE A 332 -14.64 1.46 10.65
C PHE A 332 -15.47 1.81 9.43
N GLY A 333 -15.88 0.75 8.70
CA GLY A 333 -16.64 0.84 7.45
C GLY A 333 -15.82 0.64 6.18
N THR A 334 -14.49 0.61 6.27
CA THR A 334 -13.60 0.37 5.11
C THR A 334 -13.34 -1.11 4.84
N GLY A 335 -13.73 -2.01 5.76
CA GLY A 335 -13.45 -3.45 5.74
C GLY A 335 -14.69 -4.34 5.77
N TYR A 336 -14.49 -5.60 6.15
CA TYR A 336 -15.51 -6.64 6.21
C TYR A 336 -15.89 -6.98 7.67
N SER A 337 -16.17 -6.00 8.52
CA SER A 337 -16.59 -6.30 9.90
C SER A 337 -17.95 -7.00 9.94
N SER A 338 -17.97 -8.17 10.53
CA SER A 338 -19.23 -8.79 10.94
C SER A 338 -19.79 -8.05 12.17
N LEU A 339 -20.97 -7.47 12.05
CA LEU A 339 -21.70 -6.84 13.18
C LEU A 339 -21.79 -7.75 14.41
N ASN A 340 -21.78 -9.07 14.19
CA ASN A 340 -21.79 -10.06 15.26
C ASN A 340 -20.53 -9.99 16.15
N TYR A 341 -19.37 -9.67 15.56
CA TYR A 341 -18.14 -9.50 16.32
C TYR A 341 -18.08 -8.15 17.03
N LEU A 342 -18.51 -7.09 16.39
CA LEU A 342 -18.51 -5.76 16.99
C LEU A 342 -19.23 -5.72 18.33
N LYS A 343 -20.38 -6.40 18.45
CA LYS A 343 -21.16 -6.50 19.69
C LYS A 343 -20.40 -7.19 20.84
N ARG A 344 -19.43 -8.07 20.52
CA ARG A 344 -18.68 -8.87 21.52
C ARG A 344 -17.38 -8.19 21.97
N LEU A 345 -16.90 -7.22 21.21
CA LEU A 345 -15.65 -6.51 21.50
C LEU A 345 -15.90 -5.52 22.66
N PRO A 346 -15.03 -5.47 23.69
CA PRO A 346 -15.15 -4.56 24.81
C PRO A 346 -14.64 -3.16 24.46
N LEU A 347 -15.24 -2.53 23.45
CA LEU A 347 -14.89 -1.21 22.94
C LEU A 347 -15.45 -0.09 23.82
N ASP A 348 -14.81 1.08 23.78
CA ASP A 348 -15.30 2.35 24.31
C ASP A 348 -15.67 3.31 23.19
N ILE A 349 -14.93 3.27 22.08
CA ILE A 349 -14.96 4.25 21.00
C ILE A 349 -15.09 3.54 19.66
N LEU A 350 -15.91 4.10 18.78
CA LEU A 350 -15.99 3.72 17.38
C LEU A 350 -15.65 4.96 16.54
N LYS A 351 -14.62 4.86 15.67
CA LYS A 351 -14.18 5.97 14.83
C LYS A 351 -14.73 5.81 13.42
N ILE A 352 -15.32 6.86 12.88
CA ILE A 352 -15.78 6.94 11.48
C ILE A 352 -14.58 7.39 10.67
N ASP A 353 -14.15 6.55 9.69
CA ASP A 353 -13.02 6.87 8.82
C ASP A 353 -13.25 8.18 8.06
N LYS A 354 -12.16 8.94 7.91
CA LYS A 354 -12.17 10.24 7.24
C LYS A 354 -12.67 10.19 5.79
N SER A 355 -12.59 9.05 5.10
CA SER A 355 -13.09 8.93 3.73
C SER A 355 -14.59 9.14 3.63
N PHE A 356 -15.36 8.67 4.63
CA PHE A 356 -16.81 8.88 4.71
C PHE A 356 -17.19 10.27 5.22
N VAL A 357 -16.29 10.97 5.94
CA VAL A 357 -16.52 12.31 6.44
C VAL A 357 -16.17 13.37 5.40
N HIS A 358 -15.19 13.10 4.55
CA HIS A 358 -14.70 14.06 3.54
C HIS A 358 -15.81 14.49 2.58
N ASP A 359 -16.51 13.53 2.00
CA ASP A 359 -17.54 13.77 0.98
C ASP A 359 -18.97 13.66 1.53
N VAL A 360 -19.15 13.70 2.87
CA VAL A 360 -20.44 13.51 3.59
C VAL A 360 -21.56 14.46 3.15
N LEU A 361 -21.21 15.61 2.58
CA LEU A 361 -22.17 16.62 2.08
C LEU A 361 -22.41 16.50 0.57
N ILE A 362 -21.66 15.66 -0.14
CA ILE A 362 -21.65 15.58 -1.60
C ILE A 362 -22.10 14.19 -2.08
N ASP A 363 -21.65 13.12 -1.42
CA ASP A 363 -21.98 11.73 -1.73
C ASP A 363 -23.04 11.19 -0.75
N GLU A 364 -24.21 10.82 -1.27
CA GLU A 364 -25.31 10.26 -0.47
C GLU A 364 -24.94 8.90 0.16
N ASN A 365 -24.04 8.12 -0.44
CA ASN A 365 -23.58 6.85 0.12
C ASN A 365 -22.68 7.08 1.33
N ASP A 366 -21.75 8.04 1.26
CA ASP A 366 -20.87 8.40 2.38
C ASP A 366 -21.69 8.97 3.53
N ALA A 367 -22.68 9.82 3.24
CA ALA A 367 -23.63 10.32 4.22
C ALA A 367 -24.42 9.20 4.90
N ALA A 368 -24.92 8.23 4.13
CA ALA A 368 -25.66 7.08 4.66
C ALA A 368 -24.77 6.17 5.51
N ILE A 369 -23.51 5.95 5.10
CA ILE A 369 -22.53 5.16 5.85
C ILE A 369 -22.19 5.86 7.18
N ALA A 370 -21.84 7.14 7.17
CA ALA A 370 -21.51 7.90 8.37
C ALA A 370 -22.69 7.91 9.37
N THR A 371 -23.93 8.12 8.88
CA THR A 371 -25.15 8.06 9.68
C THR A 371 -25.40 6.68 10.27
N THR A 372 -25.19 5.62 9.46
CA THR A 372 -25.35 4.23 9.91
C THR A 372 -24.35 3.87 10.99
N ILE A 373 -23.07 4.23 10.83
CA ILE A 373 -22.02 3.99 11.83
C ILE A 373 -22.34 4.73 13.12
N THR A 374 -22.80 5.98 13.03
CA THR A 374 -23.21 6.79 14.20
C THR A 374 -24.34 6.12 14.95
N THR A 375 -25.40 5.71 14.26
CA THR A 375 -26.56 5.04 14.84
C THR A 375 -26.17 3.71 15.49
N LEU A 376 -25.32 2.93 14.83
CA LEU A 376 -24.81 1.66 15.34
C LEU A 376 -23.99 1.85 16.62
N GLY A 377 -23.02 2.79 16.61
CA GLY A 377 -22.18 3.07 17.77
C GLY A 377 -23.02 3.50 18.98
N ASN A 378 -23.96 4.44 18.77
CA ASN A 378 -24.87 4.90 19.81
C ASN A 378 -25.76 3.75 20.36
N SER A 379 -26.25 2.87 19.48
CA SER A 379 -27.06 1.69 19.90
C SER A 379 -26.28 0.69 20.71
N LEU A 380 -24.95 0.61 20.52
CA LEU A 380 -24.05 -0.24 21.29
C LEU A 380 -23.48 0.43 22.55
N GLY A 381 -23.87 1.71 22.81
CA GLY A 381 -23.37 2.48 23.95
C GLY A 381 -21.90 2.93 23.79
N LEU A 382 -21.39 2.97 22.55
CA LEU A 382 -20.04 3.43 22.24
C LEU A 382 -20.02 4.93 21.99
N LYS A 383 -18.90 5.57 22.35
CA LYS A 383 -18.64 6.95 21.90
C LYS A 383 -18.24 6.93 20.43
N VAL A 384 -18.99 7.64 19.59
CA VAL A 384 -18.66 7.77 18.17
C VAL A 384 -17.81 9.00 17.93
N VAL A 385 -16.66 8.84 17.25
CA VAL A 385 -15.75 9.92 16.87
C VAL A 385 -15.68 10.00 15.36
N ALA A 386 -16.06 11.14 14.79
CA ALA A 386 -15.90 11.39 13.35
C ALA A 386 -14.52 11.99 13.08
N GLU A 387 -13.75 11.33 12.20
CA GLU A 387 -12.42 11.75 11.81
C GLU A 387 -12.41 12.62 10.55
N GLY A 388 -11.33 13.41 10.39
CA GLY A 388 -11.14 14.22 9.19
C GLY A 388 -12.19 15.32 9.02
N VAL A 389 -12.80 15.81 10.11
CA VAL A 389 -13.72 16.95 10.04
C VAL A 389 -12.95 18.23 9.71
N GLU A 390 -13.21 18.81 8.55
CA GLU A 390 -12.49 19.99 8.03
C GLU A 390 -13.38 21.24 7.98
N THR A 391 -14.72 21.08 7.87
CA THR A 391 -15.64 22.22 7.74
C THR A 391 -16.71 22.23 8.84
N LYS A 392 -17.28 23.41 9.08
CA LYS A 392 -18.40 23.58 10.02
C LYS A 392 -19.65 22.87 9.54
N GLU A 393 -19.85 22.81 8.27
CA GLU A 393 -20.97 22.16 7.59
C GLU A 393 -20.93 20.65 7.78
N GLN A 394 -19.75 20.01 7.59
CA GLN A 394 -19.54 18.58 7.91
C GLN A 394 -19.86 18.32 9.39
N ARG A 395 -19.34 19.14 10.30
CA ARG A 395 -19.63 19.00 11.73
C ARG A 395 -21.11 19.14 12.04
N ALA A 396 -21.81 20.10 11.44
CA ALA A 396 -23.25 20.31 11.65
C ALA A 396 -24.05 19.08 11.21
N PHE A 397 -23.78 18.55 10.01
CA PHE A 397 -24.38 17.33 9.51
C PHE A 397 -24.18 16.14 10.47
N LEU A 398 -22.96 15.94 10.95
CA LEU A 398 -22.63 14.85 11.87
C LEU A 398 -23.37 15.00 13.22
N ILE A 399 -23.51 16.22 13.75
CA ILE A 399 -24.27 16.49 14.97
C ILE A 399 -25.77 16.20 14.77
N GLU A 400 -26.36 16.64 13.67
CA GLU A 400 -27.75 16.35 13.31
C GLU A 400 -28.05 14.86 13.23
N ASN A 401 -27.04 14.06 12.83
CA ASN A 401 -27.12 12.61 12.75
C ASN A 401 -26.67 11.90 14.05
N GLY A 402 -26.47 12.64 15.16
CA GLY A 402 -26.23 12.08 16.49
C GLY A 402 -24.77 11.76 16.83
N CYS A 403 -23.80 12.21 16.03
CA CYS A 403 -22.39 12.14 16.38
C CYS A 403 -22.02 13.19 17.42
N THR A 404 -21.32 12.79 18.48
CA THR A 404 -21.04 13.67 19.63
C THR A 404 -19.57 13.99 19.82
N SER A 405 -18.67 13.40 19.04
CA SER A 405 -17.24 13.64 19.16
C SER A 405 -16.57 13.73 17.79
N PHE A 406 -15.56 14.58 17.69
CA PHE A 406 -14.97 14.98 16.42
C PHE A 406 -13.45 15.09 16.53
N GLN A 407 -12.77 14.82 15.43
CA GLN A 407 -11.34 15.02 15.23
C GLN A 407 -11.12 15.50 13.79
N GLY A 408 -10.26 16.50 13.59
CA GLY A 408 -9.96 16.99 12.25
C GLY A 408 -9.36 18.38 12.21
N TYR A 409 -9.04 18.83 11.02
CA TYR A 409 -8.36 20.10 10.78
C TYR A 409 -9.28 21.33 11.06
N LEU A 410 -10.57 21.14 11.15
CA LEU A 410 -11.49 22.18 11.64
C LEU A 410 -11.08 22.69 13.03
N PHE A 411 -10.56 21.80 13.88
CA PHE A 411 -10.16 22.11 15.25
C PHE A 411 -8.66 22.37 15.34
N SER A 412 -7.85 21.40 14.92
CA SER A 412 -6.39 21.51 14.85
C SER A 412 -5.77 20.37 14.03
N PRO A 413 -4.71 20.61 13.28
CA PRO A 413 -3.82 19.54 12.85
C PRO A 413 -3.10 18.91 14.06
N PRO A 414 -2.44 17.75 13.89
CA PRO A 414 -1.59 17.18 14.92
C PRO A 414 -0.48 18.16 15.34
N LEU A 415 -0.30 18.38 16.65
CA LEU A 415 0.60 19.38 17.24
C LEU A 415 1.70 18.70 18.05
N PRO A 416 2.95 19.23 18.02
CA PRO A 416 3.96 18.89 19.00
C PRO A 416 3.49 19.20 20.43
N ILE A 417 3.98 18.45 21.42
CA ILE A 417 3.46 18.50 22.80
C ILE A 417 3.31 19.90 23.39
N LYS A 418 4.31 20.76 23.26
CA LYS A 418 4.25 22.12 23.80
C LYS A 418 3.14 22.96 23.19
N ARG A 419 2.89 22.79 21.88
CA ARG A 419 1.82 23.50 21.19
C ARG A 419 0.45 22.93 21.54
N PHE A 420 0.35 21.60 21.69
CA PHE A 420 -0.89 20.95 22.13
C PHE A 420 -1.31 21.39 23.53
N GLU A 421 -0.40 21.38 24.50
CA GLU A 421 -0.68 21.86 25.87
C GLU A 421 -1.12 23.33 25.89
N SER A 422 -0.46 24.19 25.11
CA SER A 422 -0.87 25.59 24.96
C SER A 422 -2.24 25.74 24.29
N PHE A 423 -2.57 24.87 23.35
CA PHE A 423 -3.88 24.87 22.69
C PHE A 423 -5.00 24.50 23.66
N VAL A 424 -4.81 23.45 24.48
CA VAL A 424 -5.77 23.04 25.51
C VAL A 424 -5.97 24.15 26.54
N ALA A 425 -4.90 24.76 27.05
CA ALA A 425 -4.99 25.84 28.02
C ALA A 425 -5.80 27.06 27.51
N LYS A 426 -5.62 27.42 26.22
CA LYS A 426 -6.39 28.47 25.59
C LYS A 426 -7.90 28.11 25.43
N ALA A 427 -8.20 26.86 25.07
CA ALA A 427 -9.57 26.38 24.94
C ALA A 427 -10.32 26.50 26.31
N HIS A 428 -9.70 26.04 27.39
CA HIS A 428 -10.25 26.14 28.74
C HIS A 428 -10.51 27.61 29.16
N SER A 429 -9.59 28.52 28.85
CA SER A 429 -9.75 29.94 29.20
C SER A 429 -10.88 30.61 28.44
N ASN A 430 -11.19 30.17 27.23
CA ASN A 430 -12.31 30.74 26.44
C ASN A 430 -13.67 30.21 26.92
N THR A 431 -13.73 28.93 27.34
CA THR A 431 -14.96 28.33 27.90
C THR A 431 -15.35 29.05 29.24
N ALA A 432 -14.37 29.27 30.11
CA ALA A 432 -14.57 29.97 31.38
C ALA A 432 -15.04 31.44 31.22
N LYS A 433 -14.72 32.09 30.10
CA LYS A 433 -15.18 33.46 29.78
C LYS A 433 -16.58 33.51 29.17
N GLN A 434 -17.11 32.43 28.67
CA GLN A 434 -18.48 32.35 28.12
C GLN A 434 -19.51 31.98 29.19
N GLU A 435 -19.09 31.41 30.32
CA GLU A 435 -19.93 31.04 31.46
C GLU A 435 -19.97 32.13 32.54
N SER A 436 -19.17 33.18 32.43
CA SER A 436 -19.15 34.38 33.31
C SER A 436 -19.89 35.55 32.66
#